data_c7cc0932cfaee6f37a040e814e5f126c
#
_entry.id   c7cc0932cfaee6f37a040e814e5f126c
#
_cell.length_a   1.000
_cell.length_b   1.000
_cell.length_c   1.000
_cell.angle_alpha   90.00
_cell.angle_beta   90.00
_cell.angle_gamma   90.00
#
_symmetry.space_group_name_H-M   'P 1'
#
loop_
_entity.id
_entity.type
_entity.pdbx_description
1 polymer ?
#
loop_
_entity_poly.entity_id
_entity_poly.type
_entity_poly.pdbx_seq_one_letter_code
_entity_poly.pdbx_strand_id
1 'polypeptide(L)'
;MGRLDREVWRRERRLWNEVQMDTIYARQYDERWGASISDAHHEMLGRFLGHCPPHARILDAACGTGKYWPLLLERGCSVVGTEQSARMLAVAHEKHPDVAVEHVGLQEMSFTDAFDGVICMDAMEFVFPEDWPLVLGRFASALYPQGHLYITVEVESDEELRIAYEAGQRLDLPLVYGEYAHHGGYHYYPTDEQAQAWLAEAGFTVLETSEGDGYRHYLARL
;
A
#
# COMPACT_ATOMS: atom_id res chain seq x y z
N MET A 1 -7.98 32.05 13.78
CA MET A 1 -6.84 31.20 13.38
C MET A 1 -7.05 30.88 11.91
N GLY A 2 -6.06 31.09 11.01
CA GLY A 2 -6.23 30.73 9.60
C GLY A 2 -6.37 29.21 9.46
N ARG A 3 -7.12 28.77 8.43
CA ARG A 3 -7.24 27.34 8.10
C ARG A 3 -5.85 26.75 7.89
N LEU A 4 -5.59 25.56 8.44
CA LEU A 4 -4.32 24.88 8.27
C LEU A 4 -4.07 24.62 6.77
N ASP A 5 -2.86 24.91 6.30
CA ASP A 5 -2.48 24.66 4.92
C ASP A 5 -2.44 23.15 4.62
N ARG A 6 -3.06 22.72 3.51
CA ARG A 6 -3.20 21.30 3.17
C ARG A 6 -1.85 20.60 2.98
N GLU A 7 -0.91 21.26 2.32
CA GLU A 7 0.40 20.66 2.06
C GLU A 7 1.21 20.49 3.34
N VAL A 8 1.18 21.49 4.22
CA VAL A 8 1.81 21.41 5.54
C VAL A 8 1.20 20.28 6.36
N TRP A 9 -0.14 20.19 6.36
CA TRP A 9 -0.86 19.16 7.10
C TRP A 9 -0.52 17.75 6.61
N ARG A 10 -0.50 17.51 5.29
CA ARG A 10 -0.11 16.24 4.68
C ARG A 10 1.29 15.82 5.10
N ARG A 11 2.27 16.73 5.01
CA ARG A 11 3.64 16.48 5.41
C ARG A 11 3.75 16.10 6.89
N GLU A 12 3.04 16.80 7.76
CA GLU A 12 3.02 16.49 9.20
C GLU A 12 2.37 15.13 9.47
N ARG A 13 1.30 14.76 8.75
CA ARG A 13 0.66 13.45 8.89
C ARG A 13 1.55 12.31 8.41
N ARG A 14 2.24 12.46 7.28
CA ARG A 14 3.21 11.47 6.80
C ARG A 14 4.30 11.21 7.84
N LEU A 15 4.93 12.27 8.32
CA LEU A 15 5.96 12.17 9.35
C LEU A 15 5.42 11.51 10.63
N TRP A 16 4.22 11.87 11.03
CA TRP A 16 3.58 11.29 12.21
C TRP A 16 3.33 9.78 12.02
N ASN A 17 2.81 9.35 10.87
CA ASN A 17 2.59 7.93 10.55
C ASN A 17 3.92 7.16 10.59
N GLU A 18 4.98 7.68 9.99
CA GLU A 18 6.32 7.07 10.02
C GLU A 18 6.82 6.89 11.46
N VAL A 19 6.72 7.92 12.28
CA VAL A 19 7.10 7.86 13.71
C VAL A 19 6.26 6.82 14.47
N GLN A 20 4.96 6.70 14.19
CA GLN A 20 4.11 5.69 14.84
C GLN A 20 4.51 4.27 14.41
N MET A 21 4.74 4.05 13.12
CA MET A 21 5.21 2.76 12.61
C MET A 21 6.53 2.37 13.27
N ASP A 22 7.50 3.30 13.33
CA ASP A 22 8.79 3.04 13.97
C ASP A 22 8.71 2.79 15.48
N THR A 23 7.92 3.59 16.19
CA THR A 23 7.99 3.61 17.67
C THR A 23 7.01 2.67 18.36
N ILE A 24 5.82 2.49 17.78
CA ILE A 24 4.73 1.74 18.41
C ILE A 24 4.48 0.42 17.67
N TYR A 25 4.24 0.49 16.37
CA TYR A 25 3.70 -0.65 15.64
C TYR A 25 4.76 -1.71 15.29
N ALA A 26 5.97 -1.32 14.89
CA ALA A 26 6.99 -2.27 14.45
C ALA A 26 7.25 -3.43 15.42
N ARG A 27 7.18 -3.16 16.74
CA ARG A 27 7.41 -4.19 17.77
C ARG A 27 6.24 -5.17 17.96
N GLN A 28 5.03 -4.74 17.61
CA GLN A 28 3.79 -5.46 17.89
C GLN A 28 3.07 -5.88 16.60
N TYR A 29 3.64 -5.51 15.44
CA TYR A 29 2.97 -5.71 14.16
C TYR A 29 2.68 -7.17 13.90
N ASP A 30 3.69 -8.02 14.03
CA ASP A 30 3.55 -9.45 13.78
C ASP A 30 2.60 -10.14 14.76
N GLU A 31 2.58 -9.71 16.03
CA GLU A 31 1.64 -10.24 17.02
C GLU A 31 0.19 -9.85 16.73
N ARG A 32 -0.02 -8.66 16.17
CA ARG A 32 -1.37 -8.12 15.91
C ARG A 32 -1.91 -8.47 14.53
N TRP A 33 -1.06 -8.38 13.50
CA TRP A 33 -1.47 -8.47 12.09
C TRP A 33 -0.62 -9.44 11.26
N GLY A 34 0.57 -9.83 11.73
CA GLY A 34 1.49 -10.70 10.99
C GLY A 34 1.18 -12.19 11.07
N ALA A 35 0.35 -12.60 12.04
CA ALA A 35 0.14 -14.02 12.35
C ALA A 35 -0.73 -14.78 11.33
N SER A 36 -1.54 -14.07 10.53
CA SER A 36 -2.40 -14.70 9.52
C SER A 36 -2.57 -13.83 8.29
N ILE A 37 -2.65 -14.47 7.15
CA ILE A 37 -3.07 -13.86 5.89
C ILE A 37 -4.52 -14.28 5.68
N SER A 38 -5.39 -13.33 5.36
CA SER A 38 -6.79 -13.62 5.13
C SER A 38 -6.99 -14.47 3.86
N ASP A 39 -8.11 -15.19 3.79
CA ASP A 39 -8.41 -16.04 2.64
C ASP A 39 -8.49 -15.23 1.34
N ALA A 40 -9.06 -14.02 1.38
CA ALA A 40 -9.16 -13.15 0.22
C ALA A 40 -7.78 -12.70 -0.28
N HIS A 41 -6.88 -12.27 0.62
CA HIS A 41 -5.51 -11.93 0.26
C HIS A 41 -4.73 -13.13 -0.29
N HIS A 42 -4.86 -14.30 0.33
CA HIS A 42 -4.20 -15.52 -0.11
C HIS A 42 -4.65 -15.92 -1.52
N GLU A 43 -5.97 -15.89 -1.78
CA GLU A 43 -6.54 -16.24 -3.08
C GLU A 43 -6.08 -15.27 -4.17
N MET A 44 -6.21 -13.96 -3.94
CA MET A 44 -5.84 -12.94 -4.93
C MET A 44 -4.33 -12.90 -5.20
N LEU A 45 -3.50 -13.07 -4.16
CA LEU A 45 -2.04 -13.22 -4.34
C LEU A 45 -1.71 -14.45 -5.17
N GLY A 46 -2.42 -15.58 -4.96
CA GLY A 46 -2.29 -16.78 -5.78
C GLY A 46 -2.64 -16.55 -7.25
N ARG A 47 -3.69 -15.77 -7.53
CA ARG A 47 -4.09 -15.38 -8.91
C ARG A 47 -3.06 -14.45 -9.54
N PHE A 48 -2.59 -13.43 -8.80
CA PHE A 48 -1.50 -12.56 -9.25
C PHE A 48 -0.26 -13.37 -9.65
N LEU A 49 0.18 -14.30 -8.81
CA LEU A 49 1.32 -15.18 -9.10
C LEU A 49 1.09 -16.11 -10.31
N GLY A 50 -0.18 -16.45 -10.57
CA GLY A 50 -0.57 -17.20 -11.77
C GLY A 50 -0.34 -16.44 -13.09
N HIS A 51 -0.30 -15.11 -13.05
CA HIS A 51 0.01 -14.26 -14.20
C HIS A 51 1.52 -13.98 -14.35
N CYS A 52 2.30 -14.16 -13.28
CA CYS A 52 3.74 -13.93 -13.32
C CYS A 52 4.49 -15.13 -13.93
N PRO A 53 5.64 -14.89 -14.57
CA PRO A 53 6.47 -15.99 -15.09
C PRO A 53 7.04 -16.84 -13.94
N PRO A 54 7.47 -18.09 -14.21
CA PRO A 54 8.23 -18.86 -13.22
C PRO A 54 9.48 -18.10 -12.77
N HIS A 55 9.75 -18.13 -11.45
CA HIS A 55 10.87 -17.40 -10.84
C HIS A 55 10.80 -15.88 -11.02
N ALA A 56 9.58 -15.33 -11.08
CA ALA A 56 9.34 -13.90 -11.20
C ALA A 56 10.11 -13.09 -10.17
N ARG A 57 10.56 -11.92 -10.58
CA ARG A 57 11.11 -10.92 -9.68
C ARG A 57 10.00 -9.97 -9.23
N ILE A 58 9.69 -10.00 -7.94
CA ILE A 58 8.56 -9.28 -7.35
C ILE A 58 9.08 -8.14 -6.46
N LEU A 59 8.53 -6.95 -6.65
CA LEU A 59 8.64 -5.84 -5.71
C LEU A 59 7.48 -5.92 -4.72
N ASP A 60 7.79 -5.99 -3.42
CA ASP A 60 6.83 -5.78 -2.34
C ASP A 60 6.99 -4.34 -1.83
N ALA A 61 6.11 -3.47 -2.30
CA ALA A 61 6.14 -2.04 -2.00
C ALA A 61 5.36 -1.76 -0.70
N ALA A 62 6.00 -1.09 0.25
CA ALA A 62 5.56 -0.96 1.64
C ALA A 62 5.41 -2.32 2.34
N CYS A 63 6.47 -3.12 2.28
CA CYS A 63 6.48 -4.53 2.71
C CYS A 63 6.30 -4.74 4.22
N GLY A 64 6.38 -3.69 5.02
CA GLY A 64 6.32 -3.78 6.47
C GLY A 64 7.37 -4.75 7.03
N THR A 65 6.89 -5.78 7.72
CA THR A 65 7.73 -6.86 8.29
C THR A 65 7.90 -8.08 7.36
N GLY A 66 7.54 -7.98 6.07
CA GLY A 66 7.64 -9.08 5.12
C GLY A 66 6.58 -10.17 5.28
N LYS A 67 5.37 -9.82 5.70
CA LYS A 67 4.24 -10.72 5.97
C LYS A 67 3.94 -11.69 4.83
N TYR A 68 4.02 -11.23 3.58
CA TYR A 68 3.66 -12.00 2.39
C TYR A 68 4.83 -12.76 1.75
N TRP A 69 6.08 -12.54 2.19
CA TRP A 69 7.27 -13.14 1.57
C TRP A 69 7.31 -14.66 1.62
N PRO A 70 6.85 -15.36 2.69
CA PRO A 70 6.81 -16.81 2.65
C PRO A 70 6.05 -17.38 1.44
N LEU A 71 4.90 -16.80 1.09
CA LEU A 71 4.10 -17.25 -0.05
C LEU A 71 4.81 -16.98 -1.40
N LEU A 72 5.49 -15.84 -1.53
CA LEU A 72 6.25 -15.49 -2.74
C LEU A 72 7.45 -16.42 -2.91
N LEU A 73 8.20 -16.64 -1.83
CA LEU A 73 9.40 -17.49 -1.83
C LEU A 73 9.06 -18.97 -2.09
N GLU A 74 7.97 -19.50 -1.52
CA GLU A 74 7.47 -20.85 -1.79
C GLU A 74 7.11 -21.08 -3.27
N ARG A 75 6.72 -20.01 -3.98
CA ARG A 75 6.47 -20.03 -5.44
C ARG A 75 7.73 -19.84 -6.27
N GLY A 76 8.92 -19.76 -5.62
CA GLY A 76 10.22 -19.60 -6.27
C GLY A 76 10.49 -18.18 -6.80
N CYS A 77 9.72 -17.18 -6.37
CA CYS A 77 9.97 -15.78 -6.73
C CYS A 77 11.23 -15.25 -6.04
N SER A 78 11.91 -14.30 -6.69
CA SER A 78 12.88 -13.43 -6.03
C SER A 78 12.17 -12.14 -5.58
N VAL A 79 12.37 -11.75 -4.33
CA VAL A 79 11.65 -10.63 -3.72
C VAL A 79 12.61 -9.50 -3.41
N VAL A 80 12.16 -8.27 -3.67
CA VAL A 80 12.75 -7.04 -3.16
C VAL A 80 11.67 -6.32 -2.36
N GLY A 81 11.95 -6.00 -1.10
CA GLY A 81 11.04 -5.24 -0.24
C GLY A 81 11.43 -3.77 -0.15
N THR A 82 10.45 -2.86 -0.19
CA THR A 82 10.65 -1.44 0.17
C THR A 82 9.75 -1.07 1.33
N GLU A 83 10.29 -0.24 2.23
CA GLU A 83 9.53 0.20 3.41
C GLU A 83 10.10 1.54 3.91
N GLN A 84 9.23 2.46 4.34
CA GLN A 84 9.65 3.76 4.89
C GLN A 84 10.03 3.69 6.37
N SER A 85 9.52 2.70 7.13
CA SER A 85 9.88 2.49 8.52
C SER A 85 11.15 1.65 8.64
N ALA A 86 12.22 2.26 9.12
CA ALA A 86 13.49 1.56 9.31
C ALA A 86 13.36 0.38 10.29
N ARG A 87 12.48 0.47 11.27
CA ARG A 87 12.27 -0.61 12.25
C ARG A 87 11.45 -1.77 11.70
N MET A 88 10.41 -1.48 10.91
CA MET A 88 9.67 -2.54 10.20
C MET A 88 10.62 -3.31 9.29
N LEU A 89 11.44 -2.58 8.54
CA LEU A 89 12.43 -3.15 7.64
C LEU A 89 13.48 -4.00 8.37
N ALA A 90 13.91 -3.57 9.57
CA ALA A 90 14.82 -4.36 10.40
C ALA A 90 14.20 -5.70 10.83
N VAL A 91 12.90 -5.72 11.21
CA VAL A 91 12.17 -6.94 11.53
C VAL A 91 12.04 -7.84 10.30
N ALA A 92 11.71 -7.27 9.13
CA ALA A 92 11.64 -8.02 7.87
C ALA A 92 12.98 -8.69 7.54
N HIS A 93 14.09 -7.96 7.65
CA HIS A 93 15.42 -8.49 7.39
C HIS A 93 15.86 -9.56 8.41
N GLU A 94 15.48 -9.42 9.69
CA GLU A 94 15.73 -10.44 10.71
C GLU A 94 15.01 -11.75 10.38
N LYS A 95 13.77 -11.69 9.92
CA LYS A 95 12.96 -12.86 9.53
C LYS A 95 13.44 -13.51 8.23
N HIS A 96 13.90 -12.67 7.29
CA HIS A 96 14.25 -13.08 5.92
C HIS A 96 15.56 -12.43 5.47
N PRO A 97 16.72 -12.84 6.02
CA PRO A 97 18.01 -12.18 5.78
C PRO A 97 18.49 -12.25 4.33
N ASP A 98 17.96 -13.20 3.55
CA ASP A 98 18.33 -13.38 2.14
C ASP A 98 17.47 -12.52 1.18
N VAL A 99 16.43 -11.85 1.68
CA VAL A 99 15.59 -10.96 0.86
C VAL A 99 16.23 -9.57 0.80
N ALA A 100 16.40 -9.05 -0.40
CA ALA A 100 16.90 -7.69 -0.60
C ALA A 100 15.86 -6.66 -0.13
N VAL A 101 16.30 -5.64 0.60
CA VAL A 101 15.44 -4.60 1.13
C VAL A 101 16.01 -3.21 0.86
N GLU A 102 15.13 -2.23 0.60
CA GLU A 102 15.49 -0.82 0.46
C GLU A 102 14.64 0.04 1.40
N HIS A 103 15.30 0.93 2.15
CA HIS A 103 14.64 1.90 3.01
C HIS A 103 14.18 3.10 2.19
N VAL A 104 12.99 3.00 1.63
CA VAL A 104 12.40 4.05 0.77
C VAL A 104 10.87 3.97 0.82
N GLY A 105 10.21 5.12 0.88
CA GLY A 105 8.74 5.21 0.83
C GLY A 105 8.19 5.11 -0.59
N LEU A 106 6.87 4.89 -0.70
CA LEU A 106 6.17 4.70 -1.97
C LEU A 106 6.39 5.84 -2.97
N GLN A 107 6.40 7.09 -2.49
CA GLN A 107 6.54 8.28 -3.33
C GLN A 107 7.97 8.48 -3.85
N GLU A 108 8.96 7.98 -3.12
CA GLU A 108 10.38 8.18 -3.38
C GLU A 108 11.02 7.03 -4.18
N MET A 109 10.31 5.91 -4.39
CA MET A 109 10.81 4.79 -5.21
C MET A 109 11.22 5.25 -6.61
N SER A 110 12.30 4.65 -7.15
CA SER A 110 12.88 5.07 -8.44
C SER A 110 13.32 3.88 -9.32
N PHE A 111 12.66 2.74 -9.19
CA PHE A 111 12.93 1.58 -10.05
C PHE A 111 12.45 1.82 -11.48
N THR A 112 13.15 1.21 -12.44
CA THR A 112 12.78 1.27 -13.85
C THR A 112 12.99 -0.11 -14.49
N ASP A 113 11.95 -0.64 -15.13
CA ASP A 113 12.00 -1.91 -15.86
C ASP A 113 12.77 -3.01 -15.10
N ALA A 114 12.37 -3.29 -13.86
CA ALA A 114 13.14 -4.15 -12.97
C ALA A 114 12.36 -5.36 -12.43
N PHE A 115 11.04 -5.39 -12.54
CA PHE A 115 10.20 -6.40 -11.91
C PHE A 115 9.16 -6.97 -12.86
N ASP A 116 8.87 -8.26 -12.71
CA ASP A 116 7.76 -8.95 -13.39
C ASP A 116 6.42 -8.63 -12.73
N GLY A 117 6.46 -8.34 -11.43
CA GLY A 117 5.29 -8.00 -10.65
C GLY A 117 5.58 -7.03 -9.51
N VAL A 118 4.59 -6.25 -9.16
CA VAL A 118 4.58 -5.37 -7.97
C VAL A 118 3.38 -5.75 -7.11
N ILE A 119 3.59 -5.90 -5.81
CA ILE A 119 2.50 -5.96 -4.84
C ILE A 119 2.61 -4.76 -3.90
N CYS A 120 1.46 -4.20 -3.49
CA CYS A 120 1.36 -3.20 -2.44
C CYS A 120 0.10 -3.51 -1.63
N MET A 121 0.28 -4.17 -0.51
CA MET A 121 -0.80 -4.76 0.28
C MET A 121 -0.89 -4.08 1.63
N ASP A 122 -2.12 -3.76 2.06
CA ASP A 122 -2.41 -3.15 3.37
C ASP A 122 -1.62 -1.83 3.60
N ALA A 123 -1.49 -1.00 2.54
CA ALA A 123 -0.66 0.21 2.59
C ALA A 123 -1.20 1.40 1.78
N MET A 124 -2.00 1.16 0.74
CA MET A 124 -2.48 2.26 -0.12
C MET A 124 -3.43 3.22 0.61
N GLU A 125 -4.07 2.80 1.68
CA GLU A 125 -4.89 3.63 2.55
C GLU A 125 -4.10 4.73 3.27
N PHE A 126 -2.77 4.58 3.40
CA PHE A 126 -1.90 5.62 3.97
C PHE A 126 -1.43 6.66 2.96
N VAL A 127 -1.75 6.47 1.67
CA VAL A 127 -1.38 7.39 0.58
C VAL A 127 -2.46 8.47 0.43
N PHE A 128 -2.05 9.73 0.47
CA PHE A 128 -2.96 10.85 0.22
C PHE A 128 -3.49 10.83 -1.22
N PRO A 129 -4.75 11.25 -1.46
CA PRO A 129 -5.35 11.22 -2.81
C PRO A 129 -4.51 11.95 -3.86
N GLU A 130 -3.81 13.03 -3.49
CA GLU A 130 -2.92 13.76 -4.40
C GLU A 130 -1.67 12.97 -4.80
N ASP A 131 -1.26 12.00 -3.98
CA ASP A 131 -0.04 11.20 -4.22
C ASP A 131 -0.35 9.87 -4.95
N TRP A 132 -1.62 9.47 -5.05
CA TRP A 132 -2.02 8.23 -5.74
C TRP A 132 -1.49 8.14 -7.18
N PRO A 133 -1.68 9.18 -8.05
CA PRO A 133 -1.13 9.13 -9.41
C PRO A 133 0.39 8.99 -9.44
N LEU A 134 1.10 9.62 -8.51
CA LEU A 134 2.55 9.51 -8.40
C LEU A 134 2.96 8.08 -8.03
N VAL A 135 2.33 7.50 -7.00
CA VAL A 135 2.65 6.14 -6.50
C VAL A 135 2.37 5.09 -7.58
N LEU A 136 1.20 5.16 -8.23
CA LEU A 136 0.88 4.26 -9.34
C LEU A 136 1.83 4.42 -10.53
N GLY A 137 2.27 5.64 -10.83
CA GLY A 137 3.32 5.90 -11.81
C GLY A 137 4.67 5.29 -11.42
N ARG A 138 5.01 5.24 -10.11
CA ARG A 138 6.21 4.54 -9.63
C ARG A 138 6.09 3.02 -9.82
N PHE A 139 4.93 2.45 -9.58
CA PHE A 139 4.70 1.01 -9.84
C PHE A 139 4.80 0.70 -11.34
N ALA A 140 4.18 1.53 -12.20
CA ALA A 140 4.28 1.36 -13.64
C ALA A 140 5.73 1.43 -14.13
N SER A 141 6.50 2.40 -13.62
CA SER A 141 7.92 2.54 -13.99
C SER A 141 8.78 1.36 -13.50
N ALA A 142 8.45 0.76 -12.37
CA ALA A 142 9.20 -0.37 -11.80
C ALA A 142 8.98 -1.67 -12.58
N LEU A 143 7.85 -1.83 -13.25
CA LEU A 143 7.48 -3.03 -13.98
C LEU A 143 8.14 -3.12 -15.34
N TYR A 144 8.48 -4.35 -15.75
CA TYR A 144 8.70 -4.65 -17.15
C TYR A 144 7.42 -4.44 -17.97
N PRO A 145 7.51 -4.18 -19.30
CA PRO A 145 6.34 -4.16 -20.16
C PRO A 145 5.51 -5.45 -20.00
N GLN A 146 4.20 -5.32 -19.85
CA GLN A 146 3.25 -6.40 -19.53
C GLN A 146 3.40 -7.00 -18.13
N GLY A 147 4.15 -6.37 -17.22
CA GLY A 147 4.21 -6.75 -15.82
C GLY A 147 2.88 -6.57 -15.09
N HIS A 148 2.74 -7.20 -13.95
CA HIS A 148 1.48 -7.26 -13.20
C HIS A 148 1.56 -6.50 -11.89
N LEU A 149 0.47 -5.84 -11.53
CA LEU A 149 0.30 -5.12 -10.28
C LEU A 149 -0.82 -5.78 -9.46
N TYR A 150 -0.57 -6.01 -8.18
CA TYR A 150 -1.61 -6.35 -7.21
C TYR A 150 -1.58 -5.36 -6.06
N ILE A 151 -2.66 -4.64 -5.86
CA ILE A 151 -2.84 -3.73 -4.72
C ILE A 151 -4.09 -4.05 -3.95
N THR A 152 -4.07 -3.76 -2.66
CA THR A 152 -5.26 -3.73 -1.80
C THR A 152 -5.57 -2.31 -1.38
N VAL A 153 -6.86 -2.03 -1.20
CA VAL A 153 -7.37 -0.74 -0.74
C VAL A 153 -8.40 -1.03 0.34
N GLU A 154 -8.16 -0.51 1.52
CA GLU A 154 -9.12 -0.64 2.62
C GLU A 154 -10.47 0.00 2.24
N VAL A 155 -11.58 -0.59 2.64
CA VAL A 155 -12.92 -0.07 2.38
C VAL A 155 -13.63 0.31 3.67
N GLU A 156 -14.40 1.40 3.61
CA GLU A 156 -15.19 1.88 4.72
C GLU A 156 -16.59 2.27 4.25
N SER A 157 -17.55 2.25 5.14
CA SER A 157 -18.93 2.62 4.85
C SER A 157 -19.07 4.13 4.58
N ASP A 158 -19.96 4.51 3.68
CA ASP A 158 -20.26 5.93 3.39
C ASP A 158 -20.69 6.69 4.65
N GLU A 159 -21.38 6.01 5.58
CA GLU A 159 -21.81 6.64 6.84
C GLU A 159 -20.62 7.02 7.71
N GLU A 160 -19.66 6.11 7.91
CA GLU A 160 -18.44 6.38 8.68
C GLU A 160 -17.57 7.44 8.01
N LEU A 161 -17.42 7.40 6.69
CA LEU A 161 -16.68 8.41 5.93
C LEU A 161 -17.31 9.79 6.07
N ARG A 162 -18.65 9.88 6.03
CA ARG A 162 -19.36 11.15 6.25
C ARG A 162 -19.17 11.66 7.66
N ILE A 163 -19.28 10.80 8.69
CA ILE A 163 -19.06 11.15 10.08
C ILE A 163 -17.62 11.67 10.30
N ALA A 164 -16.63 10.97 9.76
CA ALA A 164 -15.23 11.33 9.85
C ALA A 164 -14.95 12.70 9.19
N TYR A 165 -15.48 12.90 7.97
CA TYR A 165 -15.34 14.15 7.24
C TYR A 165 -15.97 15.34 7.99
N GLU A 166 -17.22 15.20 8.49
CA GLU A 166 -17.90 16.21 9.27
C GLU A 166 -17.15 16.55 10.59
N ALA A 167 -16.59 15.53 11.24
CA ALA A 167 -15.78 15.73 12.43
C ALA A 167 -14.50 16.52 12.12
N GLY A 168 -13.82 16.21 11.03
CA GLY A 168 -12.66 16.95 10.56
C GLY A 168 -12.97 18.41 10.21
N GLN A 169 -14.12 18.65 9.55
CA GLN A 169 -14.57 20.02 9.26
C GLN A 169 -14.83 20.86 10.52
N ARG A 170 -15.38 20.25 11.58
CA ARG A 170 -15.57 20.93 12.89
C ARG A 170 -14.25 21.30 13.56
N LEU A 171 -13.16 20.61 13.23
CA LEU A 171 -11.81 20.85 13.74
C LEU A 171 -10.97 21.72 12.80
N ASP A 172 -11.58 22.32 11.76
CA ASP A 172 -10.90 23.09 10.72
C ASP A 172 -9.74 22.33 10.03
N LEU A 173 -9.82 20.96 9.99
CA LEU A 173 -8.85 20.16 9.29
C LEU A 173 -9.06 20.28 7.76
N PRO A 174 -7.98 20.33 6.96
CA PRO A 174 -8.08 20.48 5.51
C PRO A 174 -8.35 19.13 4.80
N LEU A 175 -9.34 18.37 5.27
CA LEU A 175 -9.70 17.07 4.71
C LEU A 175 -10.44 17.20 3.38
N VAL A 176 -10.22 16.22 2.50
CA VAL A 176 -11.13 15.91 1.40
C VAL A 176 -12.02 14.72 1.78
N TYR A 177 -13.13 14.53 1.06
CA TYR A 177 -14.03 13.40 1.34
C TYR A 177 -13.32 12.07 1.05
N GLY A 178 -13.57 11.08 1.90
CA GLY A 178 -12.86 9.79 1.87
C GLY A 178 -11.65 9.75 2.82
N GLU A 179 -11.21 10.87 3.37
CA GLU A 179 -10.13 10.88 4.36
C GLU A 179 -10.66 10.70 5.78
N TYR A 180 -9.99 9.85 6.50
CA TYR A 180 -10.20 9.58 7.91
C TYR A 180 -8.95 9.98 8.70
N ALA A 181 -9.06 11.03 9.51
CA ALA A 181 -7.97 11.52 10.38
C ALA A 181 -8.44 11.52 11.83
N HIS A 182 -8.33 10.39 12.50
CA HIS A 182 -8.84 10.20 13.86
C HIS A 182 -7.77 9.63 14.78
N HIS A 183 -7.72 10.08 16.04
CA HIS A 183 -6.75 9.65 17.06
C HIS A 183 -5.29 9.63 16.60
N GLY A 184 -4.95 10.50 15.65
CA GLY A 184 -3.61 10.62 15.12
C GLY A 184 -3.30 9.72 13.92
N GLY A 185 -4.13 8.73 13.56
CA GLY A 185 -4.01 7.97 12.33
C GLY A 185 -4.52 8.74 11.11
N TYR A 186 -4.13 8.28 9.93
CA TYR A 186 -4.63 8.76 8.65
C TYR A 186 -4.91 7.58 7.74
N HIS A 187 -6.11 7.54 7.16
CA HIS A 187 -6.47 6.63 6.08
C HIS A 187 -7.22 7.41 5.00
N TYR A 188 -7.12 6.94 3.78
CA TYR A 188 -7.89 7.42 2.65
C TYR A 188 -8.58 6.25 1.96
N TYR A 189 -9.86 6.39 1.74
CA TYR A 189 -10.75 5.40 1.15
C TYR A 189 -11.29 5.91 -0.19
N PRO A 190 -10.62 5.63 -1.32
CA PRO A 190 -11.13 6.00 -2.63
C PRO A 190 -12.38 5.19 -2.99
N THR A 191 -13.26 5.78 -3.80
CA THR A 191 -14.29 4.97 -4.46
C THR A 191 -13.65 4.02 -5.47
N ASP A 192 -14.38 2.95 -5.82
CA ASP A 192 -13.91 1.99 -6.84
C ASP A 192 -13.64 2.69 -8.19
N GLU A 193 -14.55 3.57 -8.61
CA GLU A 193 -14.40 4.32 -9.85
C GLU A 193 -13.15 5.21 -9.84
N GLN A 194 -12.84 5.82 -8.70
CA GLN A 194 -11.66 6.67 -8.57
C GLN A 194 -10.35 5.87 -8.60
N ALA A 195 -10.29 4.73 -7.89
CA ALA A 195 -9.13 3.86 -7.91
C ALA A 195 -8.88 3.28 -9.31
N GLN A 196 -9.92 2.82 -10.00
CA GLN A 196 -9.83 2.33 -11.37
C GLN A 196 -9.41 3.44 -12.36
N ALA A 197 -9.92 4.67 -12.21
CA ALA A 197 -9.50 5.79 -13.04
C ALA A 197 -8.01 6.09 -12.90
N TRP A 198 -7.48 6.14 -11.69
CA TRP A 198 -6.06 6.34 -11.45
C TRP A 198 -5.18 5.20 -11.96
N LEU A 199 -5.63 3.94 -11.82
CA LEU A 199 -4.96 2.79 -12.42
C LEU A 199 -4.86 2.94 -13.95
N ALA A 200 -5.97 3.30 -14.59
CA ALA A 200 -6.01 3.51 -16.05
C ALA A 200 -5.12 4.68 -16.49
N GLU A 201 -5.13 5.81 -15.77
CA GLU A 201 -4.27 6.97 -16.03
C GLU A 201 -2.78 6.62 -15.90
N ALA A 202 -2.42 5.71 -14.99
CA ALA A 202 -1.05 5.20 -14.84
C ALA A 202 -0.66 4.13 -15.89
N GLY A 203 -1.57 3.77 -16.81
CA GLY A 203 -1.33 2.81 -17.89
C GLY A 203 -1.74 1.37 -17.58
N PHE A 204 -2.35 1.12 -16.42
CA PHE A 204 -2.80 -0.23 -16.05
C PHE A 204 -4.17 -0.58 -16.65
N THR A 205 -4.29 -1.83 -17.06
CA THR A 205 -5.58 -2.47 -17.36
C THR A 205 -5.97 -3.36 -16.20
N VAL A 206 -7.07 -3.06 -15.52
CA VAL A 206 -7.59 -3.92 -14.43
C VAL A 206 -8.10 -5.22 -15.04
N LEU A 207 -7.55 -6.34 -14.60
CA LEU A 207 -7.91 -7.69 -15.03
C LEU A 207 -8.99 -8.29 -14.14
N GLU A 208 -8.90 -8.05 -12.84
CA GLU A 208 -9.78 -8.61 -11.84
C GLU A 208 -9.91 -7.69 -10.63
N THR A 209 -11.10 -7.66 -10.03
CA THR A 209 -11.38 -7.04 -8.74
C THR A 209 -12.13 -8.01 -7.86
N SER A 210 -11.91 -7.93 -6.55
CA SER A 210 -12.74 -8.63 -5.55
C SER A 210 -12.81 -7.81 -4.27
N GLU A 211 -13.75 -8.12 -3.40
CA GLU A 211 -13.83 -7.56 -2.05
C GLU A 211 -13.83 -8.69 -1.02
N GLY A 212 -13.09 -8.49 0.05
CA GLY A 212 -13.04 -9.43 1.18
C GLY A 212 -12.20 -8.89 2.32
N ASP A 213 -12.59 -9.25 3.53
CA ASP A 213 -11.86 -8.94 4.77
C ASP A 213 -11.58 -7.44 4.99
N GLY A 214 -12.50 -6.56 4.54
CA GLY A 214 -12.37 -5.12 4.68
C GLY A 214 -11.53 -4.45 3.59
N TYR A 215 -11.14 -5.19 2.56
CA TYR A 215 -10.34 -4.67 1.44
C TYR A 215 -11.01 -4.91 0.09
N ARG A 216 -10.78 -3.98 -0.83
CA ARG A 216 -10.94 -4.16 -2.27
C ARG A 216 -9.58 -4.47 -2.88
N HIS A 217 -9.56 -5.53 -3.67
CA HIS A 217 -8.36 -6.06 -4.32
C HIS A 217 -8.39 -5.70 -5.80
N TYR A 218 -7.27 -5.23 -6.34
CA TYR A 218 -7.09 -4.96 -7.76
C TYR A 218 -5.90 -5.74 -8.30
N LEU A 219 -6.17 -6.61 -9.27
CA LEU A 219 -5.16 -7.24 -10.09
C LEU A 219 -5.17 -6.53 -11.45
N ALA A 220 -4.04 -5.98 -11.85
CA ALA A 220 -3.93 -5.20 -13.07
C ALA A 220 -2.65 -5.55 -13.85
N ARG A 221 -2.60 -5.16 -15.11
CA ARG A 221 -1.47 -5.35 -16.01
C ARG A 221 -1.09 -4.01 -16.67
N LEU A 222 0.22 -3.74 -16.76
CA LEU A 222 0.80 -2.61 -17.47
C LEU A 222 0.75 -2.81 -18.99
#